data_4ab65f43dc679400b106606fba66876f
#
_entry.id   4ab65f43dc679400b106606fba66876f
#
_cell.length_a   1.000
_cell.length_b   1.000
_cell.length_c   1.000
_cell.angle_alpha   90.00
_cell.angle_beta   90.00
_cell.angle_gamma   90.00
#
_symmetry.space_group_name_H-M   'P 1'
#
loop_
_entity.id
_entity.type
_entity.pdbx_description
1 polymer ?
#
loop_
_entity_poly.entity_id
_entity_poly.type
_entity_poly.pdbx_seq_one_letter_code
_entity_poly.pdbx_strand_id
1 'polypeptide(L)'
;MRTAGLPMYDLPELHAATDAWWSGLARALRREGIEDVPDSLTRDLHTEDIWRCENLLLSQTCGYNMIDSWGSRLTYVATPCYTAPGCEGSLYSSVIVVPAASPAQTVSDIRGLRCVINGYGSHSGCNALRATIAPLARDGRFFGSVVVSGGHVTSVSILQSGKADVAAIDCITYTLMARVRPGLAERLRVVGRTVSAPVGPYVSGHAQSGDVLARLRNGLAEAMLDPRLADAREDLLLGGMEVLPIVRYAEIGRLETEALELGYRDFEPSGHSRYRC
;
A
#
# COMPACT_ATOMS: atom_id res chain seq x y z
N MET A 1 -24.59 -12.81 -1.62
CA MET A 1 -23.23 -12.98 -2.17
C MET A 1 -22.29 -12.07 -1.40
N ARG A 2 -21.08 -12.54 -1.05
CA ARG A 2 -20.10 -11.77 -0.29
C ARG A 2 -19.35 -10.80 -1.23
N THR A 3 -18.66 -9.80 -0.66
CA THR A 3 -17.86 -8.82 -1.40
C THR A 3 -16.38 -9.20 -1.34
N ALA A 4 -15.65 -9.04 -2.44
CA ALA A 4 -14.19 -9.13 -2.47
C ALA A 4 -13.62 -8.03 -3.38
N GLY A 5 -12.53 -7.39 -2.96
CA GLY A 5 -11.85 -6.37 -3.75
C GLY A 5 -10.38 -6.23 -3.36
N LEU A 6 -9.50 -6.10 -4.33
CA LEU A 6 -8.05 -6.00 -4.12
C LEU A 6 -7.51 -4.65 -4.65
N PRO A 7 -7.96 -3.51 -4.09
CA PRO A 7 -7.75 -2.19 -4.70
C PRO A 7 -6.31 -1.65 -4.61
N MET A 8 -5.44 -2.27 -3.80
CA MET A 8 -4.12 -1.68 -3.49
C MET A 8 -3.16 -1.64 -4.68
N TYR A 9 -3.19 -2.69 -5.55
CA TYR A 9 -2.28 -2.83 -6.69
C TYR A 9 -3.02 -3.17 -8.00
N ASP A 10 -4.34 -2.89 -8.06
CA ASP A 10 -5.21 -3.22 -9.19
C ASP A 10 -5.15 -2.13 -10.27
N LEU A 11 -3.98 -1.98 -10.91
CA LEU A 11 -3.83 -1.09 -12.06
C LEU A 11 -4.68 -1.61 -13.24
N PRO A 12 -5.34 -0.73 -14.02
CA PRO A 12 -6.16 -1.15 -15.17
C PRO A 12 -5.43 -2.09 -16.14
N GLU A 13 -4.15 -1.86 -16.37
CA GLU A 13 -3.31 -2.68 -17.24
C GLU A 13 -3.04 -4.09 -16.67
N LEU A 14 -3.27 -4.30 -15.37
CA LEU A 14 -3.05 -5.57 -14.66
C LEU A 14 -4.36 -6.29 -14.32
N HIS A 15 -5.53 -5.78 -14.73
CA HIS A 15 -6.83 -6.40 -14.41
C HIS A 15 -6.89 -7.86 -14.84
N ALA A 16 -6.33 -8.24 -15.99
CA ALA A 16 -6.30 -9.62 -16.43
C ALA A 16 -5.54 -10.53 -15.45
N ALA A 17 -4.38 -10.08 -14.94
CA ALA A 17 -3.60 -10.81 -13.95
C ALA A 17 -4.30 -10.86 -12.59
N THR A 18 -4.90 -9.75 -12.15
CA THR A 18 -5.66 -9.68 -10.89
C THR A 18 -6.90 -10.57 -10.94
N ASP A 19 -7.60 -10.63 -12.08
CA ASP A 19 -8.76 -11.50 -12.29
C ASP A 19 -8.37 -12.98 -12.34
N ALA A 20 -7.26 -13.31 -13.00
CA ALA A 20 -6.72 -14.67 -13.00
C ALA A 20 -6.32 -15.12 -11.59
N TRP A 21 -5.63 -14.25 -10.84
CA TRP A 21 -5.31 -14.47 -9.43
C TRP A 21 -6.56 -14.69 -8.59
N TRP A 22 -7.55 -13.79 -8.69
CA TRP A 22 -8.80 -13.91 -7.95
C TRP A 22 -9.55 -15.20 -8.29
N SER A 23 -9.68 -15.53 -9.56
CA SER A 23 -10.37 -16.76 -10.01
C SER A 23 -9.73 -18.01 -9.42
N GLY A 24 -8.40 -18.06 -9.33
CA GLY A 24 -7.69 -19.16 -8.69
C GLY A 24 -7.92 -19.20 -7.19
N LEU A 25 -7.80 -18.07 -6.53
CA LEU A 25 -8.02 -17.92 -5.08
C LEU A 25 -9.48 -18.28 -4.73
N ALA A 26 -10.46 -17.81 -5.49
CA ALA A 26 -11.86 -18.11 -5.26
C ALA A 26 -12.14 -19.64 -5.34
N ARG A 27 -11.49 -20.34 -6.27
CA ARG A 27 -11.57 -21.82 -6.32
C ARG A 27 -10.97 -22.47 -5.08
N ALA A 28 -9.83 -21.99 -4.60
CA ALA A 28 -9.21 -22.49 -3.38
C ALA A 28 -10.10 -22.24 -2.15
N LEU A 29 -10.65 -21.04 -2.01
CA LEU A 29 -11.55 -20.68 -0.90
C LEU A 29 -12.83 -21.56 -0.90
N ARG A 30 -13.39 -21.87 -2.07
CA ARG A 30 -14.54 -22.79 -2.17
C ARG A 30 -14.17 -24.22 -1.77
N ARG A 31 -12.96 -24.70 -2.09
CA ARG A 31 -12.46 -26.01 -1.62
C ARG A 31 -12.32 -26.07 -0.10
N GLU A 32 -11.90 -24.97 0.51
CA GLU A 32 -11.88 -24.83 1.97
C GLU A 32 -13.29 -24.73 2.61
N GLY A 33 -14.36 -24.81 1.81
CA GLY A 33 -15.74 -24.77 2.29
C GLY A 33 -16.24 -23.36 2.64
N ILE A 34 -15.64 -22.31 2.08
CA ILE A 34 -16.18 -20.97 2.19
C ILE A 34 -17.32 -20.80 1.20
N GLU A 35 -18.49 -20.46 1.74
CA GLU A 35 -19.71 -20.23 0.97
C GLU A 35 -19.77 -18.80 0.41
N ASP A 36 -20.59 -18.60 -0.62
CA ASP A 36 -20.87 -17.31 -1.26
C ASP A 36 -19.63 -16.54 -1.75
N VAL A 37 -18.54 -17.26 -2.09
CA VAL A 37 -17.35 -16.66 -2.68
C VAL A 37 -17.71 -16.01 -4.03
N PRO A 38 -17.51 -14.69 -4.22
CA PRO A 38 -17.86 -14.03 -5.48
C PRO A 38 -16.98 -14.52 -6.63
N ASP A 39 -17.55 -14.52 -7.85
CA ASP A 39 -16.83 -14.94 -9.06
C ASP A 39 -15.85 -13.87 -9.56
N SER A 40 -16.12 -12.60 -9.26
CA SER A 40 -15.33 -11.45 -9.69
C SER A 40 -15.03 -10.49 -8.54
N LEU A 41 -13.98 -9.70 -8.70
CA LEU A 41 -13.63 -8.61 -7.79
C LEU A 41 -14.56 -7.41 -7.99
N THR A 42 -14.90 -6.76 -6.89
CA THR A 42 -15.62 -5.47 -6.85
C THR A 42 -14.65 -4.35 -7.19
N ARG A 43 -14.95 -3.59 -8.26
CA ARG A 43 -14.17 -2.44 -8.74
C ARG A 43 -15.00 -1.17 -8.93
N ASP A 44 -16.31 -1.27 -8.81
CA ASP A 44 -17.28 -0.18 -8.97
C ASP A 44 -17.52 0.63 -7.69
N LEU A 45 -16.91 0.21 -6.59
CA LEU A 45 -16.93 0.92 -5.32
C LEU A 45 -15.58 1.60 -5.01
N HIS A 46 -15.63 2.70 -4.28
CA HIS A 46 -14.40 3.26 -3.70
C HIS A 46 -13.77 2.30 -2.69
N THR A 47 -12.47 2.36 -2.56
CA THR A 47 -11.68 1.47 -1.67
C THR A 47 -12.25 1.37 -0.25
N GLU A 48 -12.59 2.51 0.34
CA GLU A 48 -13.17 2.53 1.69
C GLU A 48 -14.57 1.92 1.76
N ASP A 49 -15.37 2.04 0.69
CA ASP A 49 -16.72 1.45 0.64
C ASP A 49 -16.64 -0.07 0.55
N ILE A 50 -15.63 -0.61 -0.16
CA ILE A 50 -15.32 -2.06 -0.10
C ILE A 50 -15.05 -2.50 1.33
N TRP A 51 -14.24 -1.75 2.09
CA TRP A 51 -13.91 -2.08 3.48
C TRP A 51 -15.09 -1.90 4.44
N ARG A 52 -16.09 -1.07 4.08
CA ARG A 52 -17.32 -0.89 4.86
C ARG A 52 -18.37 -1.98 4.64
N CYS A 53 -18.21 -2.80 3.60
CA CYS A 53 -19.17 -3.87 3.33
C CYS A 53 -19.25 -4.84 4.49
N GLU A 54 -20.43 -4.99 5.08
CA GLU A 54 -20.68 -5.92 6.21
C GLU A 54 -20.37 -7.38 5.83
N ASN A 55 -20.56 -7.72 4.56
CA ASN A 55 -20.32 -9.05 3.99
C ASN A 55 -18.94 -9.18 3.33
N LEU A 56 -17.96 -8.34 3.66
CA LEU A 56 -16.61 -8.39 3.11
C LEU A 56 -15.96 -9.76 3.35
N LEU A 57 -15.67 -10.48 2.28
CA LEU A 57 -14.95 -11.76 2.32
C LEU A 57 -13.45 -11.55 2.41
N LEU A 58 -12.91 -10.80 1.47
CA LEU A 58 -11.47 -10.55 1.37
C LEU A 58 -11.21 -9.22 0.68
N SER A 59 -10.26 -8.47 1.24
CA SER A 59 -9.69 -7.29 0.60
C SER A 59 -8.21 -7.17 0.97
N GLN A 60 -7.55 -6.15 0.44
CA GLN A 60 -6.24 -5.72 0.88
C GLN A 60 -6.30 -4.26 1.30
N THR A 61 -5.60 -3.89 2.37
CA THR A 61 -5.59 -2.53 2.90
C THR A 61 -4.18 -2.02 3.19
N CYS A 62 -4.04 -0.72 3.46
CA CYS A 62 -2.79 -0.16 3.97
C CYS A 62 -2.52 -0.65 5.39
N GLY A 63 -1.26 -0.95 5.71
CA GLY A 63 -0.87 -1.35 7.07
C GLY A 63 -1.20 -0.32 8.14
N TYR A 64 -1.26 0.98 7.78
CA TYR A 64 -1.66 2.06 8.68
C TYR A 64 -3.10 1.88 9.20
N ASN A 65 -3.99 1.36 8.35
CA ASN A 65 -5.39 1.10 8.74
C ASN A 65 -5.54 0.01 9.81
N MET A 66 -4.52 -0.83 10.01
CA MET A 66 -4.56 -1.85 11.07
C MET A 66 -4.36 -1.28 12.48
N ILE A 67 -3.86 -0.07 12.57
CA ILE A 67 -3.59 0.62 13.84
C ILE A 67 -4.51 1.83 14.07
N ASP A 68 -5.34 2.14 13.11
CA ASP A 68 -6.30 3.24 13.10
C ASP A 68 -7.74 2.72 13.34
N SER A 69 -8.72 3.56 13.10
CA SER A 69 -10.17 3.31 13.22
C SER A 69 -10.66 2.07 12.44
N TRP A 70 -9.97 1.69 11.37
CA TRP A 70 -10.23 0.49 10.59
C TRP A 70 -9.83 -0.82 11.30
N GLY A 71 -8.87 -0.80 12.22
CA GLY A 71 -8.43 -1.98 12.97
C GLY A 71 -9.54 -2.65 13.78
N SER A 72 -10.58 -1.92 14.17
CA SER A 72 -11.78 -2.46 14.83
C SER A 72 -12.84 -2.99 13.86
N ARG A 73 -12.73 -2.68 12.56
CA ARG A 73 -13.70 -3.04 11.51
C ARG A 73 -13.22 -4.15 10.59
N LEU A 74 -11.92 -4.38 10.53
CA LEU A 74 -11.27 -5.33 9.64
C LEU A 74 -10.56 -6.41 10.45
N THR A 75 -10.71 -7.65 10.02
CA THR A 75 -10.00 -8.80 10.59
C THR A 75 -8.75 -9.06 9.74
N TYR A 76 -7.59 -9.06 10.37
CA TYR A 76 -6.32 -9.43 9.73
C TYR A 76 -6.33 -10.89 9.26
N VAL A 77 -6.00 -11.13 8.01
CA VAL A 77 -5.90 -12.48 7.43
C VAL A 77 -4.43 -12.90 7.29
N ALA A 78 -3.68 -12.23 6.44
CA ALA A 78 -2.27 -12.54 6.17
C ALA A 78 -1.58 -11.32 5.54
N THR A 79 -0.24 -11.31 5.54
CA THR A 79 0.57 -10.30 4.87
C THR A 79 1.17 -10.90 3.61
N PRO A 80 0.87 -10.37 2.41
CA PRO A 80 1.52 -10.82 1.18
C PRO A 80 3.00 -10.42 1.18
N CYS A 81 3.84 -11.27 0.55
CA CYS A 81 5.23 -11.00 0.26
C CYS A 81 5.38 -10.71 -1.22
N TYR A 82 5.99 -9.59 -1.57
CA TYR A 82 6.19 -9.19 -2.96
C TYR A 82 7.66 -9.29 -3.37
N THR A 83 7.90 -9.47 -4.68
CA THR A 83 9.24 -9.59 -5.27
C THR A 83 9.78 -8.27 -5.83
N ALA A 84 9.08 -7.17 -5.60
CA ALA A 84 9.52 -5.85 -6.05
C ALA A 84 10.84 -5.45 -5.34
N PRO A 85 11.78 -4.76 -6.04
CA PRO A 85 12.97 -4.20 -5.43
C PRO A 85 12.58 -3.22 -4.30
N GLY A 86 12.97 -3.53 -3.06
CA GLY A 86 12.57 -2.80 -1.85
C GLY A 86 11.59 -3.55 -0.97
N CYS A 87 11.23 -4.78 -1.36
CA CYS A 87 10.56 -5.76 -0.52
C CYS A 87 11.57 -6.79 0.02
N GLU A 88 11.36 -7.22 1.25
CA GLU A 88 12.11 -8.30 1.91
C GLU A 88 11.14 -9.11 2.78
N GLY A 89 10.75 -10.30 2.30
CA GLY A 89 9.67 -11.08 2.91
C GLY A 89 8.38 -10.26 2.95
N SER A 90 7.80 -10.14 4.13
CA SER A 90 6.59 -9.37 4.41
C SER A 90 6.82 -7.87 4.64
N LEU A 91 8.04 -7.37 4.46
CA LEU A 91 8.39 -5.96 4.59
C LEU A 91 8.52 -5.29 3.22
N TYR A 92 8.23 -4.00 3.17
CA TYR A 92 8.41 -3.14 1.99
C TYR A 92 8.85 -1.73 2.39
N SER A 93 9.41 -1.01 1.43
CA SER A 93 9.74 0.41 1.54
C SER A 93 9.12 1.20 0.40
N SER A 94 9.15 2.52 0.47
CA SER A 94 8.82 3.37 -0.66
C SER A 94 10.10 3.91 -1.31
N VAL A 95 10.07 4.08 -2.63
CA VAL A 95 11.09 4.85 -3.35
C VAL A 95 10.76 6.34 -3.24
N ILE A 96 11.76 7.16 -2.89
CA ILE A 96 11.65 8.63 -2.93
C ILE A 96 12.09 9.06 -4.32
N VAL A 97 11.18 9.63 -5.08
CA VAL A 97 11.38 9.96 -6.49
C VAL A 97 11.26 11.45 -6.75
N VAL A 98 12.05 11.91 -7.71
CA VAL A 98 12.02 13.27 -8.28
C VAL A 98 11.94 13.16 -9.81
N PRO A 99 11.50 14.20 -10.54
CA PRO A 99 11.64 14.25 -11.99
C PRO A 99 13.10 14.00 -12.41
N ALA A 100 13.32 13.26 -13.50
CA ALA A 100 14.68 12.91 -13.97
C ALA A 100 15.59 14.13 -14.19
N ALA A 101 15.01 15.27 -14.61
CA ALA A 101 15.71 16.54 -14.79
C ALA A 101 16.03 17.29 -13.48
N SER A 102 15.53 16.83 -12.33
CA SER A 102 15.82 17.47 -11.04
C SER A 102 17.30 17.42 -10.71
N PRO A 103 17.93 18.44 -10.13
CA PRO A 103 19.31 18.40 -9.67
C PRO A 103 19.50 17.53 -8.41
N ALA A 104 18.45 17.21 -7.65
CA ALA A 104 18.52 16.44 -6.42
C ALA A 104 19.06 15.03 -6.65
N GLN A 105 20.04 14.58 -5.88
CA GLN A 105 20.68 13.26 -5.97
C GLN A 105 20.43 12.41 -4.72
N THR A 106 20.16 13.05 -3.58
CA THR A 106 20.02 12.43 -2.26
C THR A 106 18.74 12.90 -1.57
N VAL A 107 18.37 12.24 -0.47
CA VAL A 107 17.26 12.66 0.38
C VAL A 107 17.51 14.05 0.99
N SER A 108 18.74 14.44 1.23
CA SER A 108 19.05 15.77 1.77
C SER A 108 18.79 16.89 0.77
N ASP A 109 18.94 16.61 -0.53
CA ASP A 109 18.79 17.61 -1.60
C ASP A 109 17.31 17.97 -1.89
N ILE A 110 16.36 17.15 -1.41
CA ILE A 110 14.94 17.43 -1.59
C ILE A 110 14.37 18.39 -0.53
N ARG A 111 15.21 18.91 0.36
CA ARG A 111 14.80 19.93 1.33
C ARG A 111 14.30 21.20 0.63
N GLY A 112 13.18 21.73 1.13
CA GLY A 112 12.56 22.94 0.58
C GLY A 112 11.78 22.73 -0.72
N LEU A 113 11.78 21.53 -1.28
CA LEU A 113 11.03 21.20 -2.49
C LEU A 113 9.51 21.06 -2.20
N ARG A 114 8.69 21.11 -3.26
CA ARG A 114 7.26 20.85 -3.18
C ARG A 114 7.03 19.34 -3.15
N CYS A 115 6.48 18.83 -2.05
CA CYS A 115 6.19 17.41 -1.86
C CYS A 115 4.74 17.09 -2.22
N VAL A 116 4.52 15.92 -2.82
CA VAL A 116 3.18 15.34 -2.96
C VAL A 116 3.11 14.03 -2.17
N ILE A 117 2.06 13.90 -1.35
CA ILE A 117 1.73 12.70 -0.57
C ILE A 117 0.42 12.10 -1.06
N ASN A 118 0.18 10.81 -0.82
CA ASN A 118 -1.10 10.17 -1.15
C ASN A 118 -2.25 10.73 -0.32
N GLY A 119 -2.01 10.82 0.99
CA GLY A 119 -2.94 11.26 2.01
C GLY A 119 -2.31 11.09 3.38
N TYR A 120 -2.84 11.75 4.38
CA TYR A 120 -2.27 11.71 5.75
C TYR A 120 -2.42 10.31 6.40
N GLY A 121 -3.41 9.52 6.00
CA GLY A 121 -3.60 8.13 6.42
C GLY A 121 -2.81 7.09 5.60
N SER A 122 -1.93 7.50 4.69
CA SER A 122 -1.10 6.60 3.90
C SER A 122 0.20 6.28 4.63
N HIS A 123 0.52 4.97 4.79
CA HIS A 123 1.83 4.60 5.30
C HIS A 123 2.93 4.92 4.27
N SER A 124 2.86 4.34 3.08
CA SER A 124 3.92 4.41 2.06
C SER A 124 4.15 5.82 1.51
N GLY A 125 3.07 6.54 1.21
CA GLY A 125 3.15 7.88 0.58
C GLY A 125 3.31 9.04 1.57
N CYS A 126 3.13 8.81 2.87
CA CYS A 126 3.18 9.85 3.89
C CYS A 126 4.00 9.43 5.12
N ASN A 127 3.54 8.42 5.88
CA ASN A 127 4.12 8.12 7.19
C ASN A 127 5.57 7.63 7.11
N ALA A 128 5.89 6.71 6.17
CA ALA A 128 7.25 6.23 5.96
C ALA A 128 8.19 7.35 5.47
N LEU A 129 7.69 8.25 4.62
CA LEU A 129 8.43 9.45 4.22
C LEU A 129 8.68 10.37 5.42
N ARG A 130 7.64 10.63 6.23
CA ARG A 130 7.74 11.41 7.48
C ARG A 130 8.86 10.88 8.36
N ALA A 131 8.84 9.59 8.67
CA ALA A 131 9.85 8.95 9.52
C ALA A 131 11.28 9.09 8.94
N THR A 132 11.41 8.99 7.61
CA THR A 132 12.70 9.07 6.92
C THR A 132 13.30 10.49 6.97
N ILE A 133 12.47 11.54 6.87
CA ILE A 133 12.96 12.92 6.75
C ILE A 133 12.90 13.70 8.07
N ALA A 134 12.13 13.26 9.06
CA ALA A 134 12.01 13.94 10.34
C ALA A 134 13.38 14.19 11.03
N PRO A 135 14.33 13.23 11.04
CA PRO A 135 15.67 13.46 11.58
C PRO A 135 16.47 14.52 10.83
N LEU A 136 16.09 14.83 9.60
CA LEU A 136 16.72 15.83 8.75
C LEU A 136 16.02 17.18 8.82
N ALA A 137 14.88 17.29 9.49
CA ALA A 137 14.10 18.52 9.57
C ALA A 137 14.85 19.63 10.32
N ARG A 138 14.54 20.89 10.00
CA ARG A 138 15.01 22.07 10.71
C ARG A 138 13.81 22.88 11.16
N ASP A 139 13.76 23.21 12.44
CA ASP A 139 12.63 23.93 13.04
C ASP A 139 11.27 23.27 12.75
N GLY A 140 11.24 21.92 12.75
CA GLY A 140 10.07 21.10 12.49
C GLY A 140 9.65 21.03 11.02
N ARG A 141 10.45 21.56 10.08
CA ARG A 141 10.13 21.61 8.65
C ARG A 141 11.23 21.01 7.78
N PHE A 142 10.79 20.43 6.65
CA PHE A 142 11.69 19.89 5.64
C PHE A 142 11.28 20.31 4.23
N PHE A 143 10.00 20.29 3.89
CA PHE A 143 9.49 20.67 2.58
C PHE A 143 9.06 22.14 2.52
N GLY A 144 9.09 22.73 1.32
CA GLY A 144 8.58 24.08 1.07
C GLY A 144 7.05 24.13 1.03
N SER A 145 6.44 23.07 0.53
CA SER A 145 4.98 22.87 0.55
C SER A 145 4.62 21.38 0.40
N VAL A 146 3.41 21.03 0.81
CA VAL A 146 2.87 19.67 0.71
C VAL A 146 1.48 19.72 0.08
N VAL A 147 1.23 18.84 -0.91
CA VAL A 147 -0.07 18.66 -1.54
C VAL A 147 -0.51 17.20 -1.41
N VAL A 148 -1.81 16.95 -1.40
CA VAL A 148 -2.40 15.61 -1.32
C VAL A 148 -2.93 15.20 -2.68
N SER A 149 -2.60 13.98 -3.12
CA SER A 149 -2.97 13.46 -4.45
C SER A 149 -4.12 12.45 -4.44
N GLY A 150 -4.35 11.76 -3.32
CA GLY A 150 -5.29 10.65 -3.21
C GLY A 150 -4.70 9.27 -3.57
N GLY A 151 -3.52 9.17 -4.23
CA GLY A 151 -2.92 7.88 -4.58
C GLY A 151 -1.60 7.98 -5.34
N HIS A 152 -0.82 6.90 -5.37
CA HIS A 152 0.52 6.88 -5.96
C HIS A 152 0.53 7.21 -7.47
N VAL A 153 -0.45 6.69 -8.23
CA VAL A 153 -0.57 6.97 -9.66
C VAL A 153 -0.77 8.46 -9.92
N THR A 154 -1.65 9.08 -9.12
CA THR A 154 -1.89 10.53 -9.19
C THR A 154 -0.67 11.33 -8.72
N SER A 155 0.04 10.88 -7.67
CA SER A 155 1.29 11.52 -7.23
C SER A 155 2.32 11.59 -8.36
N VAL A 156 2.49 10.50 -9.10
CA VAL A 156 3.39 10.45 -10.26
C VAL A 156 2.93 11.41 -11.36
N SER A 157 1.64 11.47 -11.65
CA SER A 157 1.09 12.41 -12.65
C SER A 157 1.32 13.88 -12.25
N ILE A 158 1.23 14.18 -10.95
CA ILE A 158 1.50 15.51 -10.39
C ILE A 158 2.99 15.87 -10.55
N LEU A 159 3.92 14.93 -10.28
CA LEU A 159 5.36 15.12 -10.54
C LEU A 159 5.62 15.41 -12.02
N GLN A 160 5.06 14.61 -12.91
CA GLN A 160 5.25 14.76 -14.36
C GLN A 160 4.70 16.07 -14.91
N SER A 161 3.64 16.60 -14.30
CA SER A 161 3.06 17.90 -14.67
C SER A 161 3.83 19.10 -14.09
N GLY A 162 4.89 18.88 -13.31
CA GLY A 162 5.69 19.92 -12.65
C GLY A 162 4.96 20.66 -11.52
N LYS A 163 3.85 20.09 -11.02
CA LYS A 163 3.08 20.67 -9.89
C LYS A 163 3.67 20.31 -8.52
N ALA A 164 4.51 19.27 -8.47
CA ALA A 164 5.34 18.90 -7.32
C ALA A 164 6.73 18.47 -7.81
N ASP A 165 7.68 18.38 -6.87
CA ASP A 165 9.09 18.09 -7.17
C ASP A 165 9.53 16.75 -6.59
N VAL A 166 8.83 16.22 -5.58
CA VAL A 166 9.19 14.96 -4.91
C VAL A 166 7.95 14.23 -4.40
N ALA A 167 8.02 12.89 -4.43
CA ALA A 167 7.04 11.99 -3.82
C ALA A 167 7.71 10.75 -3.24
N ALA A 168 7.08 10.11 -2.25
CA ALA A 168 7.35 8.73 -1.88
C ALA A 168 6.31 7.83 -2.55
N ILE A 169 6.77 6.87 -3.34
CA ILE A 169 5.94 5.91 -4.05
C ILE A 169 6.22 4.51 -3.51
N ASP A 170 5.19 3.80 -3.08
CA ASP A 170 5.26 2.39 -2.73
C ASP A 170 6.09 1.61 -3.76
N CYS A 171 7.08 0.83 -3.33
CA CYS A 171 8.00 0.18 -4.25
C CYS A 171 7.33 -0.86 -5.14
N ILE A 172 6.24 -1.48 -4.67
CA ILE A 172 5.45 -2.43 -5.45
C ILE A 172 4.70 -1.67 -6.55
N THR A 173 3.96 -0.61 -6.17
CA THR A 173 3.27 0.27 -7.13
C THR A 173 4.25 0.84 -8.16
N TYR A 174 5.41 1.34 -7.71
CA TYR A 174 6.43 1.88 -8.61
C TYR A 174 6.91 0.83 -9.63
N THR A 175 7.21 -0.38 -9.17
CA THR A 175 7.69 -1.48 -10.02
C THR A 175 6.61 -1.94 -11.01
N LEU A 176 5.37 -2.09 -10.56
CA LEU A 176 4.23 -2.44 -11.43
C LEU A 176 4.00 -1.36 -12.49
N MET A 177 3.97 -0.08 -12.09
CA MET A 177 3.85 1.03 -13.04
C MET A 177 4.99 1.05 -14.06
N ALA A 178 6.23 0.81 -13.63
CA ALA A 178 7.39 0.77 -14.52
C ALA A 178 7.29 -0.36 -15.56
N ARG A 179 6.71 -1.51 -15.18
CA ARG A 179 6.48 -2.64 -16.11
C ARG A 179 5.43 -2.32 -17.17
N VAL A 180 4.30 -1.75 -16.77
CA VAL A 180 3.16 -1.51 -17.66
C VAL A 180 3.17 -0.14 -18.34
N ARG A 181 4.01 0.78 -17.86
CA ARG A 181 4.18 2.16 -18.36
C ARG A 181 5.66 2.52 -18.44
N PRO A 182 6.46 1.89 -19.30
CA PRO A 182 7.93 2.03 -19.31
C PRO A 182 8.41 3.48 -19.41
N GLY A 183 7.79 4.32 -20.23
CA GLY A 183 8.14 5.74 -20.35
C GLY A 183 7.90 6.58 -19.08
N LEU A 184 7.27 6.02 -18.06
CA LEU A 184 7.04 6.67 -16.77
C LEU A 184 8.27 6.58 -15.86
N ALA A 185 8.90 5.40 -15.78
CA ALA A 185 10.09 5.18 -14.97
C ALA A 185 11.29 6.00 -15.47
N GLU A 186 11.40 6.16 -16.80
CA GLU A 186 12.47 6.95 -17.42
C GLU A 186 12.42 8.45 -17.08
N ARG A 187 11.24 8.96 -16.73
CA ARG A 187 11.01 10.37 -16.37
C ARG A 187 11.22 10.66 -14.89
N LEU A 188 11.49 9.64 -14.09
CA LEU A 188 11.68 9.75 -12.66
C LEU A 188 13.05 9.20 -12.25
N ARG A 189 13.64 9.81 -11.24
CA ARG A 189 14.86 9.32 -10.61
C ARG A 189 14.60 9.02 -9.15
N VAL A 190 15.05 7.86 -8.69
CA VAL A 190 15.06 7.49 -7.28
C VAL A 190 16.25 8.16 -6.60
N VAL A 191 15.99 8.96 -5.56
CA VAL A 191 16.99 9.65 -4.74
C VAL A 191 17.18 9.02 -3.36
N GLY A 192 16.35 8.04 -3.03
CA GLY A 192 16.44 7.30 -1.76
C GLY A 192 15.28 6.36 -1.56
N ARG A 193 15.28 5.71 -0.41
CA ARG A 193 14.17 4.84 0.05
C ARG A 193 13.75 5.23 1.45
N THR A 194 12.50 4.96 1.77
CA THR A 194 12.01 5.13 3.14
C THR A 194 12.43 3.96 4.04
N VAL A 195 12.22 4.11 5.33
CA VAL A 195 12.25 2.99 6.27
C VAL A 195 11.27 1.89 5.83
N SER A 196 11.61 0.63 6.11
CA SER A 196 10.76 -0.52 5.82
C SER A 196 9.72 -0.74 6.91
N ALA A 197 8.58 -1.29 6.53
CA ALA A 197 7.50 -1.69 7.43
C ALA A 197 6.71 -2.86 6.83
N PRO A 198 5.80 -3.51 7.59
CA PRO A 198 4.97 -4.57 7.04
C PRO A 198 4.13 -4.11 5.84
N VAL A 199 4.08 -4.94 4.81
CA VAL A 199 3.23 -4.75 3.63
C VAL A 199 1.75 -4.66 4.06
N GLY A 200 0.95 -3.91 3.31
CA GLY A 200 -0.48 -3.82 3.52
C GLY A 200 -1.16 -5.20 3.48
N PRO A 201 -1.87 -5.61 4.55
CA PRO A 201 -2.35 -6.97 4.73
C PRO A 201 -3.57 -7.30 3.89
N TYR A 202 -3.78 -8.59 3.64
CA TYR A 202 -5.10 -9.12 3.36
C TYR A 202 -5.96 -9.04 4.61
N VAL A 203 -7.19 -8.60 4.43
CA VAL A 203 -8.18 -8.41 5.51
C VAL A 203 -9.54 -8.96 5.10
N SER A 204 -10.34 -9.30 6.08
CA SER A 204 -11.75 -9.66 5.93
C SER A 204 -12.63 -8.72 6.77
N GLY A 205 -13.93 -8.78 6.60
CA GLY A 205 -14.86 -8.01 7.43
C GLY A 205 -14.76 -8.36 8.91
N HIS A 206 -15.34 -7.52 9.73
CA HIS A 206 -15.30 -7.66 11.19
C HIS A 206 -15.89 -9.00 11.67
N ALA A 207 -15.31 -9.52 12.77
CA ALA A 207 -15.82 -10.67 13.51
C ALA A 207 -15.91 -12.00 12.72
N GLN A 208 -14.94 -12.28 11.86
CA GLN A 208 -14.81 -13.63 11.30
C GLN A 208 -14.51 -14.63 12.42
N SER A 209 -15.20 -15.78 12.41
CA SER A 209 -14.86 -16.86 13.33
C SER A 209 -13.44 -17.39 13.06
N GLY A 210 -12.79 -17.96 14.08
CA GLY A 210 -11.45 -18.54 13.93
C GLY A 210 -11.39 -19.61 12.83
N ASP A 211 -12.47 -20.36 12.63
CA ASP A 211 -12.59 -21.36 11.56
C ASP A 211 -12.60 -20.72 10.17
N VAL A 212 -13.41 -19.67 9.95
CA VAL A 212 -13.40 -18.92 8.68
C VAL A 212 -12.04 -18.30 8.40
N LEU A 213 -11.40 -17.74 9.41
CA LEU A 213 -10.06 -17.16 9.29
C LEU A 213 -9.02 -18.21 8.90
N ALA A 214 -9.07 -19.42 9.50
CA ALA A 214 -8.18 -20.52 9.13
C ALA A 214 -8.40 -20.94 7.68
N ARG A 215 -9.65 -21.08 7.23
CA ARG A 215 -10.00 -21.43 5.84
C ARG A 215 -9.55 -20.35 4.84
N LEU A 216 -9.66 -19.05 5.18
CA LEU A 216 -9.14 -17.96 4.36
C LEU A 216 -7.61 -18.07 4.17
N ARG A 217 -6.89 -18.35 5.25
CA ARG A 217 -5.43 -18.54 5.24
C ARG A 217 -5.02 -19.76 4.43
N ASN A 218 -5.72 -20.89 4.60
CA ASN A 218 -5.46 -22.11 3.84
C ASN A 218 -5.67 -21.89 2.33
N GLY A 219 -6.80 -21.28 1.96
CA GLY A 219 -7.11 -20.98 0.54
C GLY A 219 -6.08 -20.03 -0.08
N LEU A 220 -5.62 -19.00 0.67
CA LEU A 220 -4.54 -18.14 0.22
C LEU A 220 -3.23 -18.92 0.04
N ALA A 221 -2.86 -19.77 1.02
CA ALA A 221 -1.64 -20.58 0.94
C ALA A 221 -1.69 -21.54 -0.24
N GLU A 222 -2.83 -22.21 -0.48
CA GLU A 222 -3.04 -23.09 -1.62
C GLU A 222 -2.90 -22.31 -2.95
N ALA A 223 -3.53 -21.15 -3.08
CA ALA A 223 -3.42 -20.32 -4.27
C ALA A 223 -1.99 -19.82 -4.53
N MET A 224 -1.23 -19.50 -3.47
CA MET A 224 0.19 -19.12 -3.59
C MET A 224 1.06 -20.25 -4.14
N LEU A 225 0.69 -21.50 -3.92
CA LEU A 225 1.42 -22.68 -4.38
C LEU A 225 0.88 -23.26 -5.70
N ASP A 226 -0.28 -22.81 -6.18
CA ASP A 226 -0.89 -23.34 -7.42
C ASP A 226 -0.05 -22.96 -8.65
N PRO A 227 0.55 -23.94 -9.37
CA PRO A 227 1.35 -23.65 -10.55
C PRO A 227 0.55 -23.00 -11.69
N ARG A 228 -0.77 -23.18 -11.73
CA ARG A 228 -1.65 -22.55 -12.72
C ARG A 228 -1.78 -21.03 -12.53
N LEU A 229 -1.38 -20.53 -11.39
CA LEU A 229 -1.38 -19.10 -11.06
C LEU A 229 0.02 -18.48 -11.11
N ALA A 230 1.03 -19.20 -11.64
CA ALA A 230 2.42 -18.72 -11.67
C ALA A 230 2.52 -17.40 -12.45
N ASP A 231 1.95 -17.33 -13.65
CA ASP A 231 1.99 -16.13 -14.49
C ASP A 231 1.30 -14.93 -13.80
N ALA A 232 0.11 -15.15 -13.23
CA ALA A 232 -0.60 -14.10 -12.50
C ALA A 232 0.19 -13.60 -11.29
N ARG A 233 0.85 -14.50 -10.54
CA ARG A 233 1.72 -14.09 -9.43
C ARG A 233 2.94 -13.31 -9.90
N GLU A 234 3.56 -13.71 -11.00
CA GLU A 234 4.70 -13.00 -11.58
C GLU A 234 4.32 -11.59 -12.04
N ASP A 235 3.20 -11.46 -12.76
CA ASP A 235 2.68 -10.17 -13.22
C ASP A 235 2.37 -9.24 -12.05
N LEU A 236 1.81 -9.78 -10.96
CA LEU A 236 1.45 -9.04 -9.74
C LEU A 236 2.60 -8.94 -8.73
N LEU A 237 3.78 -9.47 -9.03
CA LEU A 237 4.94 -9.52 -8.14
C LEU A 237 4.68 -10.28 -6.82
N LEU A 238 3.71 -11.19 -6.78
CA LEU A 238 3.38 -11.97 -5.59
C LEU A 238 4.36 -13.13 -5.42
N GLY A 239 5.21 -13.05 -4.38
CA GLY A 239 6.21 -14.07 -4.05
C GLY A 239 5.78 -15.07 -2.98
N GLY A 240 4.76 -14.72 -2.18
CA GLY A 240 4.29 -15.55 -1.07
C GLY A 240 3.40 -14.80 -0.11
N MET A 241 3.22 -15.36 1.08
CA MET A 241 2.52 -14.71 2.19
C MET A 241 3.04 -15.20 3.55
N GLU A 242 2.86 -14.37 4.57
CA GLU A 242 3.15 -14.68 5.97
C GLU A 242 1.97 -14.33 6.86
N VAL A 243 1.80 -15.08 7.96
CA VAL A 243 0.87 -14.71 9.02
C VAL A 243 1.66 -14.09 10.17
N LEU A 244 1.73 -12.77 10.17
CA LEU A 244 2.46 -12.02 11.19
C LEU A 244 1.65 -11.90 12.48
N PRO A 245 2.30 -11.84 13.66
CA PRO A 245 1.66 -11.31 14.85
C PRO A 245 1.17 -9.88 14.57
N ILE A 246 -0.12 -9.59 14.86
CA ILE A 246 -0.74 -8.30 14.53
C ILE A 246 0.01 -7.10 15.13
N VAL A 247 0.69 -7.32 16.27
CA VAL A 247 1.54 -6.30 16.93
C VAL A 247 2.65 -5.76 16.02
N ARG A 248 3.05 -6.50 14.97
CA ARG A 248 4.03 -6.02 13.99
C ARG A 248 3.57 -4.76 13.26
N TYR A 249 2.28 -4.57 13.09
CA TYR A 249 1.74 -3.34 12.49
C TYR A 249 1.83 -2.12 13.43
N ALA A 250 1.99 -2.31 14.75
CA ALA A 250 2.23 -1.22 15.69
C ALA A 250 3.54 -0.45 15.37
N GLU A 251 4.51 -1.07 14.68
CA GLU A 251 5.72 -0.42 14.21
C GLU A 251 5.41 0.80 13.32
N ILE A 252 4.33 0.73 12.54
CA ILE A 252 3.88 1.83 11.67
C ILE A 252 3.48 3.06 12.50
N GLY A 253 2.75 2.86 13.61
CA GLY A 253 2.37 3.94 14.54
C GLY A 253 3.58 4.50 15.29
N ARG A 254 4.53 3.63 15.67
CA ARG A 254 5.77 4.06 16.30
C ARG A 254 6.58 5.01 15.41
N LEU A 255 6.69 4.72 14.12
CA LEU A 255 7.36 5.61 13.15
C LEU A 255 6.73 7.02 13.10
N GLU A 256 5.40 7.11 13.20
CA GLU A 256 4.72 8.40 13.29
C GLU A 256 5.05 9.13 14.59
N THR A 257 4.93 8.41 15.73
CA THR A 257 5.20 8.99 17.05
C THR A 257 6.62 9.52 17.14
N GLU A 258 7.62 8.75 16.74
CA GLU A 258 9.03 9.15 16.74
C GLU A 258 9.28 10.40 15.88
N ALA A 259 8.66 10.50 14.71
CA ALA A 259 8.79 11.67 13.86
C ALA A 259 8.14 12.93 14.49
N LEU A 260 7.01 12.77 15.17
CA LEU A 260 6.34 13.86 15.89
C LEU A 260 7.14 14.31 17.13
N GLU A 261 7.77 13.38 17.85
CA GLU A 261 8.68 13.68 18.97
C GLU A 261 9.90 14.47 18.52
N LEU A 262 10.40 14.25 17.31
CA LEU A 262 11.42 15.08 16.67
C LEU A 262 10.90 16.48 16.27
N GLY A 263 9.63 16.77 16.51
CA GLY A 263 9.02 18.07 16.23
C GLY A 263 8.65 18.29 14.76
N TYR A 264 8.62 17.22 13.91
CA TYR A 264 8.30 17.36 12.50
C TYR A 264 6.81 17.73 12.28
N ARG A 265 6.52 18.76 11.46
CA ARG A 265 5.20 19.38 11.31
C ARG A 265 4.65 19.49 9.89
N ASP A 266 5.44 19.23 8.83
CA ASP A 266 4.99 19.44 7.45
C ASP A 266 3.77 18.58 7.04
N PHE A 267 3.59 17.41 7.67
CA PHE A 267 2.48 16.49 7.41
C PHE A 267 1.37 16.59 8.45
N GLU A 268 1.25 17.71 9.14
CA GLU A 268 0.08 18.00 9.96
C GLU A 268 -1.02 18.63 9.09
N PRO A 269 -2.24 18.09 9.11
CA PRO A 269 -3.35 18.72 8.39
C PRO A 269 -3.61 20.10 8.99
N SER A 270 -3.58 21.13 8.16
CA SER A 270 -3.93 22.47 8.58
C SER A 270 -5.42 22.51 8.94
N GLY A 271 -5.71 22.37 10.24
CA GLY A 271 -6.97 22.80 10.84
C GLY A 271 -8.18 21.86 10.80
N HIS A 272 -8.10 20.61 10.34
CA HIS A 272 -9.23 19.65 10.42
C HIS A 272 -8.76 18.20 10.51
N SER A 273 -9.44 17.45 11.36
CA SER A 273 -9.47 15.99 11.54
C SER A 273 -8.49 15.15 10.69
N ARG A 274 -7.69 14.33 11.35
CA ARG A 274 -6.75 13.35 10.78
C ARG A 274 -7.40 12.31 9.84
N TYR A 275 -8.71 12.38 9.62
CA TYR A 275 -9.56 11.35 9.02
C TYR A 275 -10.50 11.91 7.94
N ARG A 276 -9.96 12.59 6.94
CA ARG A 276 -10.66 12.80 5.68
C ARG A 276 -9.72 12.44 4.52
N CYS A 277 -9.80 11.21 4.13
CA CYS A 277 -9.51 10.75 2.78
C CYS A 277 -10.77 10.09 2.25
#